data_eec169c2eb6f8aa606072a358d88048d
#
_entry.id   eec169c2eb6f8aa606072a358d88048d
#
_cell.length_a   1.000
_cell.length_b   1.000
_cell.length_c   1.000
_cell.angle_alpha   90.00
_cell.angle_beta   90.00
_cell.angle_gamma   90.00
#
_symmetry.space_group_name_H-M   'P 1'
#
loop_
_entity.id
_entity.type
_entity.pdbx_description
1 polymer ?
#
loop_
_entity_poly.entity_id
_entity_poly.type
_entity_poly.pdbx_seq_one_letter_code
_entity_poly.pdbx_strand_id
1 'polypeptide(L)'
;KTFGKPLIDNQVIKHKLVEMNRVVRTSRAWTELLSWRVMNGESPIADLAMLKVHASKAMELCAREAMQILGGAGYLRANSGPGKVERIYREVRVNAIGGGSEEIMYDLAARQLGYRS
;
A
#
# COMPACT_ATOMS: atom_id res chain seq x y z
N LYS A 1 -18.43 12.89 12.42
CA LYS A 1 -18.26 13.64 13.68
C LYS A 1 -18.35 12.69 14.84
N THR A 2 -17.47 12.82 15.81
CA THR A 2 -17.50 12.07 17.05
C THR A 2 -17.46 13.05 18.21
N PHE A 3 -18.40 12.94 19.15
CA PHE A 3 -18.54 13.87 20.26
C PHE A 3 -18.62 15.37 19.82
N GLY A 4 -19.33 15.62 18.72
CA GLY A 4 -19.56 16.98 18.21
C GLY A 4 -18.40 17.59 17.41
N LYS A 5 -17.23 16.91 17.31
CA LYS A 5 -16.04 17.39 16.59
C LYS A 5 -15.78 16.55 15.33
N PRO A 6 -15.17 17.12 14.28
CA PRO A 6 -14.66 16.34 13.15
C PRO A 6 -13.63 15.32 13.60
N LEU A 7 -13.61 14.12 12.99
CA LEU A 7 -12.61 13.09 13.31
C LEU A 7 -11.18 13.58 13.12
N ILE A 8 -10.96 14.45 12.13
CA ILE A 8 -9.63 15.00 11.81
C ILE A 8 -9.01 15.80 12.96
N ASP A 9 -9.80 16.26 13.92
CA ASP A 9 -9.28 17.00 15.07
C ASP A 9 -8.49 16.10 16.04
N ASN A 10 -8.72 14.79 15.98
CA ASN A 10 -7.99 13.83 16.81
C ASN A 10 -6.56 13.63 16.29
N GLN A 11 -5.59 13.73 17.20
CA GLN A 11 -4.17 13.53 16.88
C GLN A 11 -3.89 12.16 16.25
N VAL A 12 -4.47 11.12 16.80
CA VAL A 12 -4.34 9.76 16.27
C VAL A 12 -4.79 9.65 14.80
N ILE A 13 -5.88 10.32 14.43
CA ILE A 13 -6.36 10.34 13.04
C ILE A 13 -5.37 11.06 12.13
N LYS A 14 -4.84 12.19 12.58
CA LYS A 14 -3.82 12.94 11.83
C LYS A 14 -2.57 12.08 11.59
N HIS A 15 -2.10 11.37 12.62
CA HIS A 15 -0.94 10.48 12.49
C HIS A 15 -1.19 9.36 11.47
N LYS A 16 -2.37 8.74 11.48
CA LYS A 16 -2.74 7.73 10.48
C LYS A 16 -2.72 8.30 9.06
N LEU A 17 -3.29 9.47 8.86
CA LEU A 17 -3.30 10.13 7.55
C LEU A 17 -1.90 10.51 7.08
N VAL A 18 -1.03 10.97 7.98
CA VAL A 18 0.38 11.26 7.65
C VAL A 18 1.10 9.98 7.24
N GLU A 19 0.91 8.88 7.98
CA GLU A 19 1.54 7.60 7.63
C GLU A 19 1.06 7.07 6.28
N MET A 20 -0.23 7.17 5.99
CA MET A 20 -0.76 6.82 4.66
C MET A 20 -0.12 7.68 3.56
N ASN A 21 0.00 8.98 3.77
CA ASN A 21 0.68 9.88 2.84
C ASN A 21 2.15 9.49 2.64
N ARG A 22 2.85 9.14 3.72
CA ARG A 22 4.26 8.74 3.67
C ARG A 22 4.46 7.53 2.76
N VAL A 23 3.70 6.47 2.94
CA VAL A 23 3.85 5.26 2.12
C VAL A 23 3.40 5.45 0.68
N VAL A 24 2.38 6.25 0.43
CA VAL A 24 1.92 6.59 -0.93
C VAL A 24 2.99 7.40 -1.67
N ARG A 25 3.53 8.43 -1.04
CA ARG A 25 4.57 9.28 -1.64
C ARG A 25 5.85 8.49 -1.92
N THR A 26 6.26 7.63 -1.01
CA THR A 26 7.43 6.77 -1.18
C THR A 26 7.23 5.79 -2.34
N SER A 27 6.08 5.14 -2.39
CA SER A 27 5.74 4.22 -3.49
C SER A 27 5.75 4.93 -4.84
N ARG A 28 5.18 6.12 -4.90
CA ARG A 28 5.13 6.93 -6.12
C ARG A 28 6.52 7.34 -6.59
N ALA A 29 7.33 7.89 -5.70
CA ALA A 29 8.69 8.34 -6.02
C ALA A 29 9.54 7.17 -6.56
N TRP A 30 9.47 6.03 -5.92
CA TRP A 30 10.21 4.84 -6.36
C TRP A 30 9.69 4.30 -7.69
N THR A 31 8.37 4.30 -7.90
CA THR A 31 7.77 3.92 -9.18
C THR A 31 8.24 4.84 -10.31
N GLU A 32 8.25 6.13 -10.09
CA GLU A 32 8.71 7.11 -11.07
C GLU A 32 10.19 6.91 -11.40
N LEU A 33 11.05 6.70 -10.40
CA LEU A 33 12.46 6.42 -10.59
C LEU A 33 12.68 5.15 -11.42
N LEU A 34 12.03 4.05 -11.07
CA LEU A 34 12.21 2.79 -11.78
C LEU A 34 11.62 2.83 -13.19
N SER A 35 10.51 3.54 -13.39
CA SER A 35 9.97 3.78 -14.73
C SER A 35 10.97 4.51 -15.61
N TRP A 36 11.60 5.54 -15.09
CA TRP A 36 12.65 6.27 -15.80
C TRP A 36 13.84 5.37 -16.16
N ARG A 37 14.32 4.56 -15.21
CA ARG A 37 15.44 3.63 -15.44
C ARG A 37 15.11 2.61 -16.54
N VAL A 38 13.91 2.02 -16.50
CA VAL A 38 13.46 1.07 -17.53
C VAL A 38 13.36 1.74 -18.89
N MET A 39 12.82 2.95 -18.95
CA MET A 39 12.71 3.72 -20.21
C MET A 39 14.08 4.08 -20.76
N ASN A 40 15.12 4.14 -19.96
CA ASN A 40 16.52 4.38 -20.36
C ASN A 40 17.30 3.08 -20.62
N GLY A 41 16.64 1.96 -20.78
CA GLY A 41 17.22 0.67 -21.16
C GLY A 41 17.83 -0.15 -20.02
N GLU A 42 17.62 0.25 -18.77
CA GLU A 42 18.04 -0.55 -17.62
C GLU A 42 17.05 -1.67 -17.28
N SER A 43 17.55 -2.71 -16.63
CA SER A 43 16.73 -3.83 -16.14
C SER A 43 16.90 -3.99 -14.63
N PRO A 44 16.33 -3.09 -13.81
CA PRO A 44 16.50 -3.10 -12.35
C PRO A 44 15.56 -4.14 -11.70
N ILE A 45 15.80 -5.43 -11.96
CA ILE A 45 14.88 -6.51 -11.57
C ILE A 45 14.73 -6.61 -10.05
N ALA A 46 15.82 -6.50 -9.29
CA ALA A 46 15.76 -6.52 -7.84
C ALA A 46 14.89 -5.40 -7.28
N ASP A 47 15.10 -4.17 -7.76
CA ASP A 47 14.33 -3.01 -7.35
C ASP A 47 12.85 -3.14 -7.73
N LEU A 48 12.56 -3.64 -8.94
CA LEU A 48 11.18 -3.86 -9.38
C LEU A 48 10.46 -4.89 -8.51
N ALA A 49 11.14 -5.96 -8.14
CA ALA A 49 10.59 -6.97 -7.23
C ALA A 49 10.31 -6.39 -5.84
N MET A 50 11.25 -5.62 -5.29
CA MET A 50 11.08 -4.95 -4.00
C MET A 50 9.99 -3.87 -4.05
N LEU A 51 9.90 -3.12 -5.15
CA LEU A 51 8.84 -2.12 -5.34
C LEU A 51 7.45 -2.77 -5.36
N LYS A 52 7.30 -3.92 -6.01
CA LYS A 52 6.03 -4.65 -6.02
C LYS A 52 5.58 -5.00 -4.61
N VAL A 53 6.48 -5.49 -3.77
CA VAL A 53 6.19 -5.79 -2.36
C VAL A 53 5.86 -4.51 -1.60
N HIS A 54 6.67 -3.46 -1.77
CA HIS A 54 6.44 -2.17 -1.10
C HIS A 54 5.06 -1.60 -1.44
N ALA A 55 4.69 -1.56 -2.72
CA ALA A 55 3.41 -1.04 -3.17
C ALA A 55 2.22 -1.86 -2.64
N SER A 56 2.34 -3.19 -2.65
CA SER A 56 1.29 -4.07 -2.10
C SER A 56 1.08 -3.83 -0.60
N LYS A 57 2.16 -3.71 0.17
CA LYS A 57 2.09 -3.40 1.60
C LYS A 57 1.53 -2.00 1.86
N ALA A 58 1.89 -1.02 1.04
CA ALA A 58 1.35 0.34 1.14
C ALA A 58 -0.17 0.36 0.90
N MET A 59 -0.66 -0.37 -0.09
CA MET A 59 -2.09 -0.51 -0.34
C MET A 59 -2.83 -1.16 0.83
N GLU A 60 -2.29 -2.23 1.40
CA GLU A 60 -2.89 -2.90 2.57
C GLU A 60 -2.91 -1.97 3.78
N LEU A 61 -1.83 -1.25 4.04
CA LEU A 61 -1.75 -0.27 5.14
C LEU A 61 -2.80 0.82 4.97
N CYS A 62 -2.90 1.41 3.78
CA CYS A 62 -3.87 2.47 3.51
C CYS A 62 -5.31 1.98 3.66
N ALA A 63 -5.62 0.79 3.14
CA ALA A 63 -6.97 0.22 3.24
C ALA A 63 -7.33 -0.08 4.70
N ARG A 64 -6.41 -0.68 5.47
CA ARG A 64 -6.59 -0.96 6.89
C ARG A 64 -6.80 0.31 7.70
N GLU A 65 -5.95 1.31 7.52
CA GLU A 65 -6.05 2.56 8.28
C GLU A 65 -7.29 3.37 7.91
N ALA A 66 -7.68 3.37 6.63
CA ALA A 66 -8.92 4.01 6.20
C ALA A 66 -10.15 3.35 6.85
N MET A 67 -10.19 2.01 6.90
CA MET A 67 -11.26 1.27 7.58
C MET A 67 -11.27 1.59 9.08
N GLN A 68 -10.10 1.63 9.72
CA GLN A 68 -9.98 1.95 11.14
C GLN A 68 -10.46 3.37 11.46
N ILE A 69 -10.16 4.35 10.61
CA ILE A 69 -10.62 5.73 10.75
C ILE A 69 -12.15 5.82 10.67
N LEU A 70 -12.75 5.07 9.75
CA LEU A 70 -14.19 5.07 9.53
C LEU A 70 -14.96 4.23 10.55
N GLY A 71 -14.26 3.38 11.32
CA GLY A 71 -14.85 2.54 12.34
C GLY A 71 -15.91 1.58 11.76
N GLY A 72 -16.99 1.38 12.47
CA GLY A 72 -18.06 0.46 12.05
C GLY A 72 -18.67 0.79 10.67
N ALA A 73 -18.71 2.05 10.31
CA ALA A 73 -19.19 2.46 8.99
C ALA A 73 -18.28 1.97 7.85
N GLY A 74 -16.98 1.86 8.10
CA GLY A 74 -16.01 1.33 7.13
C GLY A 74 -16.04 -0.21 7.03
N TYR A 75 -16.58 -0.88 8.02
CA TYR A 75 -16.72 -2.34 8.05
C TYR A 75 -17.95 -2.85 7.30
N LEU A 76 -19.02 -2.06 7.27
CA LEU A 76 -20.28 -2.45 6.63
C LEU A 76 -20.15 -2.44 5.11
N ARG A 77 -20.75 -3.46 4.48
CA ARG A 77 -20.92 -3.48 3.03
C ARG A 77 -21.97 -2.45 2.62
N ALA A 78 -21.57 -1.52 1.77
CA ALA A 78 -22.45 -0.54 1.15
C ALA A 78 -21.94 -0.20 -0.24
N ASN A 79 -22.87 0.18 -1.13
CA ASN A 79 -22.53 0.49 -2.52
C ASN A 79 -21.94 1.90 -2.70
N SER A 80 -21.89 2.70 -1.65
CA SER A 80 -21.42 4.08 -1.69
C SER A 80 -20.84 4.53 -0.35
N GLY A 81 -20.10 5.65 -0.38
CA GLY A 81 -19.54 6.25 0.81
C GLY A 81 -18.53 5.34 1.51
N PRO A 82 -18.61 5.20 2.85
CA PRO A 82 -17.65 4.42 3.63
C PRO A 82 -17.59 2.94 3.24
N GLY A 83 -18.63 2.37 2.64
CA GLY A 83 -18.66 0.97 2.21
C GLY A 83 -17.69 0.62 1.09
N LYS A 84 -17.17 1.61 0.35
CA LYS A 84 -16.09 1.39 -0.61
C LYS A 84 -14.81 0.91 0.07
N VAL A 85 -14.56 1.34 1.28
CA VAL A 85 -13.35 0.99 2.03
C VAL A 85 -13.36 -0.49 2.39
N GLU A 86 -14.50 -1.05 2.78
CA GLU A 86 -14.65 -2.49 3.03
C GLU A 86 -14.29 -3.30 1.79
N ARG A 87 -14.80 -2.91 0.62
CA ARG A 87 -14.50 -3.58 -0.65
C ARG A 87 -13.02 -3.47 -1.00
N ILE A 88 -12.44 -2.28 -0.91
CA ILE A 88 -11.02 -2.05 -1.19
C ILE A 88 -10.15 -2.90 -0.26
N TYR A 89 -10.48 -2.95 1.03
CA TYR A 89 -9.76 -3.76 2.00
C TYR A 89 -9.71 -5.26 1.61
N ARG A 90 -10.82 -5.80 1.11
CA ARG A 90 -10.87 -7.19 0.60
C ARG A 90 -10.06 -7.35 -0.70
N GLU A 91 -10.19 -6.39 -1.61
CA GLU A 91 -9.58 -6.46 -2.94
C GLU A 91 -8.06 -6.29 -2.91
N VAL A 92 -7.51 -5.41 -2.06
CA VAL A 92 -6.06 -5.16 -2.02
C VAL A 92 -5.25 -6.37 -1.58
N ARG A 93 -5.85 -7.30 -0.86
CA ARG A 93 -5.14 -8.49 -0.36
C ARG A 93 -4.59 -9.36 -1.50
N VAL A 94 -5.29 -9.43 -2.62
CA VAL A 94 -4.83 -10.20 -3.78
C VAL A 94 -3.52 -9.66 -4.38
N ASN A 95 -3.24 -8.39 -4.23
CA ASN A 95 -2.02 -7.78 -4.77
C ASN A 95 -0.74 -8.28 -4.09
N ALA A 96 -0.83 -8.78 -2.85
CA ALA A 96 0.30 -9.40 -2.17
C ALA A 96 0.50 -10.88 -2.58
N ILE A 97 -0.47 -11.46 -3.26
CA ILE A 97 -0.49 -12.88 -3.67
C ILE A 97 -0.36 -13.00 -5.19
N GLY A 98 -1.14 -12.24 -5.94
CA GLY A 98 -1.18 -12.26 -7.40
C GLY A 98 -0.02 -11.53 -8.07
N GLY A 99 0.38 -11.98 -9.25
CA GLY A 99 1.47 -11.36 -10.01
C GLY A 99 2.86 -11.57 -9.39
N GLY A 100 3.00 -12.57 -8.55
CA GLY A 100 4.18 -12.86 -7.72
C GLY A 100 3.91 -12.50 -6.26
N SER A 101 3.84 -13.51 -5.41
CA SER A 101 3.66 -13.30 -3.97
C SER A 101 4.85 -12.55 -3.36
N GLU A 102 4.67 -12.01 -2.16
CA GLU A 102 5.75 -11.32 -1.44
C GLU A 102 6.99 -12.21 -1.33
N GLU A 103 6.80 -13.48 -0.99
CA GLU A 103 7.86 -14.47 -0.83
C GLU A 103 8.63 -14.69 -2.14
N ILE A 104 7.92 -14.84 -3.24
CA ILE A 104 8.52 -15.01 -4.58
C ILE A 104 9.28 -13.75 -5.00
N MET A 105 8.74 -12.57 -4.71
CA MET A 105 9.41 -11.29 -5.02
C MET A 105 10.67 -11.10 -4.19
N TYR A 106 10.65 -11.43 -2.91
CA TYR A 106 11.84 -11.39 -2.06
C TYR A 106 12.90 -12.38 -2.52
N ASP A 107 12.51 -13.58 -2.90
CA ASP A 107 13.43 -14.61 -3.40
C ASP A 107 14.07 -14.15 -4.73
N LEU A 108 13.29 -13.58 -5.63
CA LEU A 108 13.80 -12.98 -6.86
C LEU A 108 14.79 -11.86 -6.58
N ALA A 109 14.43 -10.93 -5.70
CA ALA A 109 15.31 -9.82 -5.33
C ALA A 109 16.62 -10.32 -4.70
N ALA A 110 16.55 -11.29 -3.79
CA ALA A 110 17.72 -11.88 -3.15
C ALA A 110 18.69 -12.50 -4.18
N ARG A 111 18.17 -13.24 -5.13
CA ARG A 111 18.99 -13.80 -6.22
C ARG A 111 19.67 -12.72 -7.06
N GLN A 112 18.93 -11.68 -7.42
CA GLN A 112 19.45 -10.58 -8.24
C GLN A 112 20.47 -9.73 -7.49
N LEU A 113 20.36 -9.62 -6.17
CA LEU A 113 21.34 -8.94 -5.30
C LEU A 113 22.55 -9.80 -4.98
N GLY A 114 22.57 -11.06 -5.42
CA GLY A 114 23.69 -11.96 -5.20
C GLY A 114 23.71 -12.63 -3.82
N TYR A 115 22.63 -12.59 -3.08
CA TYR A 115 22.49 -13.30 -1.82
C TYR A 115 22.30 -14.80 -2.11
N ARG A 116 23.36 -15.56 -1.94
CA ARG A 116 23.36 -17.01 -2.17
C ARG A 116 23.34 -17.74 -0.83
N SER A 117 22.59 -18.82 -0.79
CA SER A 117 22.67 -19.79 0.31
C SER A 117 23.97 -20.61 0.23
#